data_df61b0bbebf0c8b64f366a731d233c12
#
_entry.id   df61b0bbebf0c8b64f366a731d233c12
#
_cell.length_a   1.000
_cell.length_b   1.000
_cell.length_c   1.000
_cell.angle_alpha   90.00
_cell.angle_beta   90.00
_cell.angle_gamma   90.00
#
_symmetry.space_group_name_H-M   'P 1'
#
loop_
_entity.id
_entity.type
_entity.pdbx_description
1 polymer ?
#
loop_
_entity_poly.entity_id
_entity_poly.type
_entity_poly.pdbx_seq_one_letter_code
_entity_poly.pdbx_strand_id
1 'polypeptide(L)'
;MEAPKLKLGGTKNPFASKECIDILNFRIEQEEYSSRLYHAMSLWLNNKGYENASKVWQNDADGEMVHAGWAKSFLLDMGVTPKTPALKEPPQVFTGLPDIIKQSFAHEILVTQQCNDLASHSMKYGNHLMYQLAMKFLTEQQEELGKVQTLIDKLEAFGEDKIAMRLFEADFAESLEG
;
A
#
# COMPACT_ATOMS: atom_id res chain seq x y z
N MET A 1 -7.10 -34.90 -25.55
CA MET A 1 -6.30 -33.66 -25.64
C MET A 1 -4.88 -34.00 -25.26
N GLU A 2 -3.95 -33.91 -26.19
CA GLU A 2 -2.52 -34.11 -25.87
C GLU A 2 -2.04 -32.91 -25.08
N ALA A 3 -1.37 -33.14 -23.94
CA ALA A 3 -0.77 -32.05 -23.15
C ALA A 3 0.23 -31.29 -24.02
N PRO A 4 0.26 -29.97 -24.01
CA PRO A 4 1.23 -29.20 -24.79
C PRO A 4 2.64 -29.61 -24.37
N LYS A 5 3.45 -30.03 -25.35
CA LYS A 5 4.89 -30.37 -25.13
C LYS A 5 5.60 -29.09 -24.74
N LEU A 6 5.89 -28.92 -23.46
CA LEU A 6 6.75 -27.83 -22.96
C LEU A 6 8.13 -28.00 -23.61
N LYS A 7 8.49 -27.13 -24.53
CA LYS A 7 9.88 -27.00 -24.98
C LYS A 7 10.67 -26.32 -23.87
N LEU A 8 11.29 -27.10 -23.00
CA LEU A 8 12.25 -26.63 -22.02
C LEU A 8 13.55 -26.18 -22.73
N GLY A 9 13.46 -25.09 -23.47
CA GLY A 9 14.56 -24.45 -24.16
C GLY A 9 14.95 -23.14 -23.52
N GLY A 10 15.51 -23.20 -22.30
CA GLY A 10 16.02 -22.02 -21.61
C GLY A 10 15.75 -22.08 -20.09
N THR A 11 16.65 -21.50 -19.32
CA THR A 11 16.60 -21.39 -17.85
C THR A 11 15.66 -20.28 -17.35
N LYS A 12 14.90 -19.61 -18.25
CA LYS A 12 14.01 -18.50 -17.90
C LYS A 12 12.58 -18.99 -17.68
N ASN A 13 11.99 -18.60 -16.55
CA ASN A 13 10.59 -18.89 -16.23
C ASN A 13 9.65 -18.16 -17.23
N PRO A 14 8.78 -18.88 -17.97
CA PRO A 14 7.91 -18.28 -18.98
C PRO A 14 6.85 -17.32 -18.37
N PHE A 15 6.57 -17.44 -17.06
CA PHE A 15 5.64 -16.57 -16.34
C PHE A 15 6.28 -15.28 -15.82
N ALA A 16 7.62 -15.11 -15.97
CA ALA A 16 8.37 -13.91 -15.64
C ALA A 16 8.71 -13.11 -16.91
N SER A 17 7.70 -12.70 -17.67
CA SER A 17 7.92 -11.84 -18.83
C SER A 17 8.47 -10.46 -18.39
N LYS A 18 9.07 -9.72 -19.32
CA LYS A 18 9.58 -8.38 -19.04
C LYS A 18 8.48 -7.46 -18.48
N GLU A 19 7.29 -7.54 -19.04
CA GLU A 19 6.13 -6.74 -18.62
C GLU A 19 5.71 -7.10 -17.19
N CYS A 20 5.70 -8.40 -16.84
CA CYS A 20 5.43 -8.86 -15.47
C CYS A 20 6.47 -8.32 -14.48
N ILE A 21 7.75 -8.41 -14.84
CA ILE A 21 8.86 -7.92 -14.00
C ILE A 21 8.77 -6.40 -13.80
N ASP A 22 8.49 -5.64 -14.86
CA ASP A 22 8.44 -4.18 -14.81
C ASP A 22 7.27 -3.70 -13.93
N ILE A 23 6.07 -4.28 -14.08
CA ILE A 23 4.91 -3.85 -13.29
C ILE A 23 5.02 -4.25 -11.81
N LEU A 24 5.64 -5.39 -11.51
CA LEU A 24 5.88 -5.80 -10.12
C LEU A 24 6.99 -4.97 -9.46
N ASN A 25 8.05 -4.60 -10.19
CA ASN A 25 9.03 -3.64 -9.66
C ASN A 25 8.41 -2.24 -9.44
N PHE A 26 7.48 -1.82 -10.29
CA PHE A 26 6.69 -0.61 -10.05
C PHE A 26 5.83 -0.76 -8.78
N ARG A 27 5.17 -1.90 -8.57
CA ARG A 27 4.39 -2.13 -7.34
C ARG A 27 5.27 -2.08 -6.10
N ILE A 28 6.47 -2.68 -6.12
CA ILE A 28 7.46 -2.59 -5.02
C ILE A 28 7.80 -1.13 -4.72
N GLU A 29 8.08 -0.33 -5.75
CA GLU A 29 8.39 1.10 -5.60
C GLU A 29 7.24 1.86 -4.94
N GLN A 30 6.00 1.56 -5.33
CA GLN A 30 4.82 2.24 -4.79
C GLN A 30 4.58 1.86 -3.32
N GLU A 31 4.70 0.57 -2.94
CA GLU A 31 4.56 0.14 -1.55
C GLU A 31 5.65 0.74 -0.65
N GLU A 32 6.91 0.71 -1.10
CA GLU A 32 8.01 1.33 -0.35
C GLU A 32 7.84 2.85 -0.24
N TYR A 33 7.23 3.50 -1.24
CA TYR A 33 6.90 4.92 -1.17
C TYR A 33 5.75 5.18 -0.19
N SER A 34 4.67 4.36 -0.20
CA SER A 34 3.56 4.43 0.75
C SER A 34 4.08 4.34 2.19
N SER A 35 4.94 3.35 2.47
CA SER A 35 5.60 3.21 3.77
C SER A 35 6.34 4.48 4.18
N ARG A 36 7.12 5.07 3.27
CA ARG A 36 7.86 6.30 3.54
C ARG A 36 6.93 7.50 3.76
N LEU A 37 5.83 7.59 3.02
CA LEU A 37 4.82 8.63 3.17
C LEU A 37 4.15 8.55 4.54
N TYR A 38 3.67 7.38 4.94
CA TYR A 38 3.03 7.17 6.24
C TYR A 38 3.99 7.35 7.41
N HIS A 39 5.25 6.95 7.25
CA HIS A 39 6.28 7.25 8.25
C HIS A 39 6.52 8.77 8.41
N ALA A 40 6.55 9.54 7.32
CA ALA A 40 6.66 11.00 7.41
C ALA A 40 5.45 11.63 8.10
N MET A 41 4.22 11.14 7.83
CA MET A 41 3.00 11.55 8.52
C MET A 41 3.06 11.21 10.01
N SER A 42 3.50 10.00 10.37
CA SER A 42 3.69 9.57 11.76
C SER A 42 4.63 10.49 12.52
N LEU A 43 5.81 10.78 11.99
CA LEU A 43 6.80 11.66 12.61
C LEU A 43 6.24 13.08 12.82
N TRP A 44 5.52 13.61 11.83
CA TRP A 44 4.90 14.91 11.94
C TRP A 44 3.81 14.94 13.02
N LEU A 45 2.93 13.92 13.06
CA LEU A 45 1.88 13.78 14.07
C LEU A 45 2.47 13.72 15.48
N ASN A 46 3.51 12.92 15.69
CA ASN A 46 4.21 12.82 16.97
C ASN A 46 4.75 14.19 17.42
N ASN A 47 5.42 14.90 16.52
CA ASN A 47 5.95 16.25 16.79
C ASN A 47 4.87 17.30 17.11
N LYS A 48 3.61 17.05 16.70
CA LYS A 48 2.45 17.93 17.00
C LYS A 48 1.65 17.49 18.23
N GLY A 49 2.06 16.42 18.91
CA GLY A 49 1.41 15.89 20.10
C GLY A 49 0.19 15.01 19.81
N TYR A 50 0.09 14.45 18.62
CA TYR A 50 -0.87 13.41 18.23
C TYR A 50 -0.20 12.04 18.35
N GLU A 51 0.05 11.59 19.59
CA GLU A 51 0.87 10.39 19.85
C GLU A 51 0.18 9.08 19.44
N ASN A 52 -1.14 8.99 19.63
CA ASN A 52 -1.89 7.78 19.26
C ASN A 52 -2.07 7.71 17.73
N ALA A 53 -2.45 8.80 17.09
CA ALA A 53 -2.49 8.87 15.64
C ALA A 53 -1.13 8.54 15.02
N SER A 54 -0.04 9.08 15.59
CA SER A 54 1.33 8.75 15.14
C SER A 54 1.60 7.25 15.11
N LYS A 55 1.17 6.51 16.14
CA LYS A 55 1.34 5.04 16.19
C LYS A 55 0.55 4.33 15.10
N VAL A 56 -0.68 4.80 14.82
CA VAL A 56 -1.50 4.22 13.73
C VAL A 56 -0.78 4.38 12.39
N TRP A 57 -0.35 5.60 12.04
CA TRP A 57 0.38 5.83 10.79
C TRP A 57 1.75 5.12 10.74
N GLN A 58 2.39 4.87 11.89
CA GLN A 58 3.60 4.05 11.91
C GLN A 58 3.28 2.58 11.62
N ASN A 59 2.19 2.03 12.18
CA ASN A 59 1.75 0.67 11.88
C ASN A 59 1.40 0.50 10.40
N ASP A 60 0.71 1.49 9.82
CA ASP A 60 0.41 1.50 8.38
C ASP A 60 1.71 1.52 7.55
N ALA A 61 2.69 2.36 7.93
CA ALA A 61 4.00 2.40 7.27
C ALA A 61 4.72 1.04 7.30
N ASP A 62 4.66 0.34 8.42
CA ASP A 62 5.26 -0.99 8.58
C ASP A 62 4.50 -2.05 7.74
N GLY A 63 3.17 -1.94 7.66
CA GLY A 63 2.31 -2.77 6.81
C GLY A 63 2.67 -2.67 5.33
N GLU A 64 2.93 -1.47 4.82
CA GLU A 64 3.31 -1.23 3.43
C GLU A 64 4.63 -1.94 3.06
N MET A 65 5.56 -2.07 3.99
CA MET A 65 6.78 -2.86 3.77
C MET A 65 6.48 -4.36 3.65
N VAL A 66 5.44 -4.87 4.33
CA VAL A 66 4.97 -6.24 4.15
C VAL A 66 4.35 -6.41 2.76
N HIS A 67 3.57 -5.43 2.29
CA HIS A 67 2.98 -5.42 0.95
C HIS A 67 4.07 -5.42 -0.14
N ALA A 68 5.10 -4.59 -0.01
CA ALA A 68 6.29 -4.63 -0.88
C ALA A 68 6.93 -6.03 -0.88
N GLY A 69 6.96 -6.69 0.27
CA GLY A 69 7.47 -8.05 0.46
C GLY A 69 6.74 -9.08 -0.39
N TRP A 70 5.43 -8.95 -0.60
CA TRP A 70 4.66 -9.89 -1.43
C TRP A 70 5.11 -9.88 -2.90
N ALA A 71 5.28 -8.68 -3.48
CA ALA A 71 5.77 -8.55 -4.85
C ALA A 71 7.23 -9.00 -5.00
N LYS A 72 8.08 -8.70 -3.99
CA LYS A 72 9.48 -9.16 -3.96
C LYS A 72 9.55 -10.69 -3.92
N SER A 73 8.80 -11.32 -3.02
CA SER A 73 8.76 -12.79 -2.91
C SER A 73 8.27 -13.44 -4.19
N PHE A 74 7.23 -12.90 -4.82
CA PHE A 74 6.74 -13.40 -6.10
C PHE A 74 7.83 -13.38 -7.17
N LEU A 75 8.58 -12.29 -7.32
CA LEU A 75 9.67 -12.20 -8.28
C LEU A 75 10.80 -13.19 -7.97
N LEU A 76 11.17 -13.36 -6.69
CA LEU A 76 12.17 -14.33 -6.26
C LEU A 76 11.73 -15.76 -6.58
N ASP A 77 10.47 -16.13 -6.33
CA ASP A 77 9.91 -17.43 -6.66
C ASP A 77 9.90 -17.70 -8.17
N MET A 78 9.81 -16.63 -8.97
CA MET A 78 9.93 -16.71 -10.43
C MET A 78 11.40 -16.73 -10.91
N GLY A 79 12.37 -16.72 -10.02
CA GLY A 79 13.81 -16.71 -10.36
C GLY A 79 14.33 -15.35 -10.81
N VAL A 80 13.64 -14.26 -10.40
CA VAL A 80 13.99 -12.88 -10.76
C VAL A 80 14.39 -12.11 -9.51
N THR A 81 15.54 -11.43 -9.54
CA THR A 81 15.92 -10.51 -8.48
C THR A 81 15.12 -9.23 -8.58
N PRO A 82 14.31 -8.87 -7.55
CA PRO A 82 13.57 -7.61 -7.53
C PRO A 82 14.53 -6.42 -7.45
N LYS A 83 14.10 -5.28 -7.97
CA LYS A 83 14.85 -4.03 -7.85
C LYS A 83 14.70 -3.45 -6.44
N THR A 84 15.74 -2.77 -5.96
CA THR A 84 15.66 -1.83 -4.85
C THR A 84 15.53 -0.44 -5.46
N PRO A 85 14.34 0.19 -5.42
CA PRO A 85 14.09 1.44 -6.13
C PRO A 85 14.70 2.65 -5.41
N ALA A 86 15.02 3.69 -6.17
CA ALA A 86 15.18 5.03 -5.61
C ALA A 86 13.79 5.63 -5.35
N LEU A 87 13.53 6.10 -4.14
CA LEU A 87 12.23 6.63 -3.77
C LEU A 87 12.22 8.16 -3.76
N LYS A 88 11.10 8.73 -4.21
CA LYS A 88 10.86 10.17 -4.10
C LYS A 88 10.75 10.57 -2.63
N GLU A 89 11.18 11.77 -2.30
CA GLU A 89 10.96 12.37 -0.98
C GLU A 89 9.45 12.63 -0.79
N PRO A 90 8.82 12.13 0.30
CA PRO A 90 7.44 12.43 0.61
C PRO A 90 7.29 13.84 1.16
N PRO A 91 6.06 14.40 1.23
CA PRO A 91 5.79 15.63 1.96
C PRO A 91 6.32 15.58 3.40
N GLN A 92 6.91 16.69 3.87
CA GLN A 92 7.46 16.81 5.22
C GLN A 92 6.64 17.76 6.12
N VAL A 93 5.70 18.49 5.53
CA VAL A 93 4.87 19.48 6.24
C VAL A 93 3.41 19.25 5.90
N PHE A 94 2.59 19.16 6.95
CA PHE A 94 1.15 18.98 6.87
C PHE A 94 0.47 20.12 7.64
N THR A 95 -0.79 20.41 7.33
CA THR A 95 -1.53 21.52 7.95
C THR A 95 -2.31 21.10 9.21
N GLY A 96 -2.45 19.79 9.46
CA GLY A 96 -3.13 19.25 10.63
C GLY A 96 -3.46 17.76 10.46
N LEU A 97 -3.98 17.14 11.52
CA LEU A 97 -4.50 15.77 11.46
C LEU A 97 -5.58 15.60 10.37
N PRO A 98 -6.54 16.54 10.18
CA PRO A 98 -7.51 16.43 9.09
C PRO A 98 -6.88 16.39 7.70
N ASP A 99 -5.80 17.13 7.48
CA ASP A 99 -5.06 17.13 6.21
C ASP A 99 -4.40 15.77 5.97
N ILE A 100 -3.78 15.20 6.99
CA ILE A 100 -3.15 13.87 6.91
C ILE A 100 -4.19 12.80 6.57
N ILE A 101 -5.36 12.79 7.24
CA ILE A 101 -6.45 11.86 6.95
C ILE A 101 -6.91 11.98 5.49
N LYS A 102 -7.12 13.20 5.01
CA LYS A 102 -7.55 13.45 3.61
C LYS A 102 -6.49 13.03 2.60
N GLN A 103 -5.20 13.26 2.90
CA GLN A 103 -4.10 12.82 2.04
C GLN A 103 -3.96 11.28 2.03
N SER A 104 -4.13 10.62 3.17
CA SER A 104 -4.16 9.15 3.26
C SER A 104 -5.31 8.58 2.43
N PHE A 105 -6.52 9.13 2.54
CA PHE A 105 -7.66 8.70 1.74
C PHE A 105 -7.40 8.82 0.23
N ALA A 106 -6.87 9.96 -0.21
CA ALA A 106 -6.52 10.17 -1.62
C ALA A 106 -5.41 9.21 -2.09
N HIS A 107 -4.46 8.90 -1.21
CA HIS A 107 -3.38 7.96 -1.50
C HIS A 107 -3.90 6.53 -1.66
N GLU A 108 -4.77 6.05 -0.76
CA GLU A 108 -5.35 4.71 -0.87
C GLU A 108 -6.23 4.53 -2.11
N ILE A 109 -6.94 5.56 -2.54
CA ILE A 109 -7.64 5.54 -3.83
C ILE A 109 -6.66 5.33 -4.99
N LEU A 110 -5.54 6.04 -4.98
CA LEU A 110 -4.49 5.88 -6.01
C LEU A 110 -3.89 4.47 -5.99
N VAL A 111 -3.53 3.95 -4.82
CA VAL A 111 -2.97 2.60 -4.66
C VAL A 111 -3.97 1.54 -5.13
N THR A 112 -5.25 1.68 -4.77
CA THR A 112 -6.32 0.78 -5.23
C THR A 112 -6.45 0.78 -6.75
N GLN A 113 -6.37 1.96 -7.41
CA GLN A 113 -6.37 2.04 -8.87
C GLN A 113 -5.17 1.28 -9.47
N GLN A 114 -3.99 1.44 -8.92
CA GLN A 114 -2.79 0.74 -9.38
C GLN A 114 -2.90 -0.79 -9.18
N CYS A 115 -3.55 -1.25 -8.11
CA CYS A 115 -3.82 -2.68 -7.89
C CYS A 115 -4.83 -3.24 -8.91
N ASN A 116 -5.87 -2.47 -9.27
CA ASN A 116 -6.78 -2.81 -10.37
C ASN A 116 -6.06 -2.90 -11.72
N ASP A 117 -5.12 -1.98 -11.98
CA ASP A 117 -4.30 -2.00 -13.19
C ASP A 117 -3.40 -3.24 -13.23
N LEU A 118 -2.82 -3.65 -12.10
CA LEU A 118 -2.06 -4.89 -11.98
C LEU A 118 -2.93 -6.12 -12.30
N ALA A 119 -4.15 -6.20 -11.77
CA ALA A 119 -5.10 -7.27 -12.04
C ALA A 119 -5.47 -7.32 -13.53
N SER A 120 -5.81 -6.17 -14.11
CA SER A 120 -6.16 -6.03 -15.53
C SER A 120 -5.01 -6.44 -16.45
N HIS A 121 -3.79 -6.01 -16.11
CA HIS A 121 -2.57 -6.40 -16.82
C HIS A 121 -2.34 -7.92 -16.78
N SER A 122 -2.49 -8.51 -15.59
CA SER A 122 -2.34 -9.96 -15.40
C SER A 122 -3.30 -10.76 -16.25
N MET A 123 -4.56 -10.34 -16.32
CA MET A 123 -5.58 -10.94 -17.16
C MET A 123 -5.28 -10.80 -18.65
N LYS A 124 -4.87 -9.61 -19.09
CA LYS A 124 -4.51 -9.30 -20.48
C LYS A 124 -3.42 -10.24 -21.01
N TYR A 125 -2.45 -10.60 -20.18
CA TYR A 125 -1.33 -11.47 -20.55
C TYR A 125 -1.53 -12.92 -20.14
N GLY A 126 -2.70 -13.30 -19.62
CA GLY A 126 -3.01 -14.67 -19.19
C GLY A 126 -2.13 -15.17 -18.05
N ASN A 127 -1.54 -14.26 -17.25
CA ASN A 127 -0.69 -14.61 -16.12
C ASN A 127 -1.54 -14.75 -14.84
N HIS A 128 -2.13 -15.92 -14.67
CA HIS A 128 -3.01 -16.20 -13.54
C HIS A 128 -2.29 -16.25 -12.19
N LEU A 129 -0.99 -16.54 -12.15
CA LEU A 129 -0.21 -16.45 -10.90
C LEU A 129 -0.08 -15.00 -10.44
N MET A 130 0.26 -14.10 -11.37
CA MET A 130 0.31 -12.66 -11.07
C MET A 130 -1.09 -12.10 -10.74
N TYR A 131 -2.16 -12.65 -11.37
CA TYR A 131 -3.53 -12.28 -11.04
C TYR A 131 -3.90 -12.67 -9.60
N GLN A 132 -3.48 -13.84 -9.12
CA GLN A 132 -3.68 -14.23 -7.71
C GLN A 132 -2.98 -13.25 -6.75
N LEU A 133 -1.77 -12.82 -7.07
CA LEU A 133 -1.08 -11.80 -6.30
C LEU A 133 -1.82 -10.46 -6.34
N ALA A 134 -2.31 -10.04 -7.51
CA ALA A 134 -3.11 -8.82 -7.65
C ALA A 134 -4.39 -8.86 -6.82
N MET A 135 -5.06 -10.02 -6.77
CA MET A 135 -6.26 -10.20 -5.92
C MET A 135 -5.93 -10.12 -4.43
N LYS A 136 -4.73 -10.58 -4.01
CA LYS A 136 -4.28 -10.41 -2.62
C LYS A 136 -4.12 -8.93 -2.27
N PHE A 137 -3.49 -8.13 -3.14
CA PHE A 137 -3.40 -6.68 -2.97
C PHE A 137 -4.78 -6.01 -2.93
N LEU A 138 -5.72 -6.41 -3.80
CA LEU A 138 -7.06 -5.84 -3.84
C LEU A 138 -7.89 -6.19 -2.59
N THR A 139 -7.68 -7.36 -1.98
CA THR A 139 -8.32 -7.72 -0.71
C THR A 139 -7.83 -6.78 0.40
N GLU A 140 -6.53 -6.55 0.50
CA GLU A 140 -5.95 -5.60 1.45
C GLU A 140 -6.45 -4.17 1.19
N GLN A 141 -6.46 -3.73 -0.08
CA GLN A 141 -6.95 -2.40 -0.42
C GLN A 141 -8.41 -2.16 -0.04
N GLN A 142 -9.25 -3.19 -0.05
CA GLN A 142 -10.62 -3.09 0.46
C GLN A 142 -10.64 -2.75 1.95
N GLU A 143 -9.76 -3.37 2.73
CA GLU A 143 -9.64 -3.11 4.17
C GLU A 143 -9.05 -1.72 4.43
N GLU A 144 -7.98 -1.34 3.72
CA GLU A 144 -7.35 -0.02 3.85
C GLU A 144 -8.31 1.12 3.48
N LEU A 145 -9.03 1.00 2.36
CA LEU A 145 -10.08 1.98 2.00
C LEU A 145 -11.18 2.07 3.07
N GLY A 146 -11.57 0.94 3.66
CA GLY A 146 -12.56 0.92 4.75
C GLY A 146 -12.06 1.65 6.00
N LYS A 147 -10.80 1.46 6.37
CA LYS A 147 -10.16 2.15 7.50
C LYS A 147 -10.13 3.67 7.27
N VAL A 148 -9.58 4.12 6.14
CA VAL A 148 -9.47 5.57 5.87
C VAL A 148 -10.83 6.23 5.62
N GLN A 149 -11.83 5.51 5.06
CA GLN A 149 -13.20 6.01 4.97
C GLN A 149 -13.80 6.24 6.37
N THR A 150 -13.59 5.29 7.29
CA THR A 150 -14.03 5.44 8.69
C THR A 150 -13.41 6.67 9.34
N LEU A 151 -12.14 6.97 9.06
CA LEU A 151 -11.48 8.18 9.56
C LEU A 151 -12.09 9.46 8.97
N ILE A 152 -12.46 9.47 7.69
CA ILE A 152 -13.17 10.59 7.05
C ILE A 152 -14.54 10.80 7.71
N ASP A 153 -15.31 9.72 7.90
CA ASP A 153 -16.65 9.79 8.51
C ASP A 153 -16.56 10.31 9.96
N LYS A 154 -15.58 9.85 10.73
CA LYS A 154 -15.30 10.37 12.08
C LYS A 154 -14.90 11.84 12.05
N LEU A 155 -14.04 12.25 11.12
CA LEU A 155 -13.63 13.63 10.97
C LEU A 155 -14.84 14.55 10.69
N GLU A 156 -15.76 14.13 9.84
CA GLU A 156 -17.01 14.85 9.57
C GLU A 156 -17.91 14.92 10.82
N ALA A 157 -17.99 13.84 11.61
CA ALA A 157 -18.80 13.78 12.82
C ALA A 157 -18.24 14.63 13.97
N PHE A 158 -16.92 14.61 14.20
CA PHE A 158 -16.25 15.37 15.26
C PHE A 158 -16.10 16.86 14.92
N GLY A 159 -15.91 17.20 13.63
CA GLY A 159 -15.47 18.51 13.18
C GLY A 159 -13.96 18.68 13.25
N GLU A 160 -13.47 19.88 12.89
CA GLU A 160 -12.02 20.14 12.75
C GLU A 160 -11.49 21.17 13.78
N ASP A 161 -12.26 21.51 14.80
CA ASP A 161 -11.79 22.43 15.85
C ASP A 161 -10.80 21.74 16.82
N LYS A 162 -10.10 22.53 17.64
CA LYS A 162 -9.06 22.03 18.54
C LYS A 162 -9.56 21.03 19.59
N ILE A 163 -10.82 21.15 20.04
CA ILE A 163 -11.40 20.25 21.04
C ILE A 163 -11.78 18.95 20.34
N ALA A 164 -12.41 19.04 19.19
CA ALA A 164 -12.75 17.89 18.35
C ALA A 164 -11.51 17.07 18.01
N MET A 165 -10.40 17.73 17.63
CA MET A 165 -9.14 17.04 17.34
C MET A 165 -8.51 16.36 18.57
N ARG A 166 -8.70 16.90 19.77
CA ARG A 166 -8.28 16.22 21.00
C ARG A 166 -9.12 14.98 21.32
N LEU A 167 -10.42 15.04 21.10
CA LEU A 167 -11.29 13.88 21.26
C LEU A 167 -11.00 12.83 20.21
N PHE A 168 -10.75 13.23 18.99
CA PHE A 168 -10.38 12.31 17.91
C PHE A 168 -9.03 11.63 18.18
N GLU A 169 -8.04 12.35 18.70
CA GLU A 169 -6.75 11.75 19.12
C GLU A 169 -6.96 10.70 20.23
N ALA A 170 -7.87 10.94 21.18
CA ALA A 170 -8.17 9.95 22.21
C ALA A 170 -8.84 8.68 21.62
N ASP A 171 -9.67 8.83 20.61
CA ASP A 171 -10.33 7.71 19.91
C ASP A 171 -9.34 6.75 19.22
N PHE A 172 -8.17 7.25 18.77
CA PHE A 172 -7.11 6.39 18.24
C PHE A 172 -6.52 5.44 19.29
N ALA A 173 -6.54 5.80 20.59
CA ALA A 173 -6.05 4.91 21.63
C ALA A 173 -6.83 3.60 21.70
N GLU A 174 -8.15 3.65 21.52
CA GLU A 174 -9.01 2.47 21.53
C GLU A 174 -8.72 1.54 20.34
N SER A 175 -8.35 2.10 19.20
CA SER A 175 -8.01 1.31 18.00
C SER A 175 -6.65 0.60 18.08
N LEU A 176 -5.79 0.97 19.04
CA LEU A 176 -4.47 0.36 19.25
C LEU A 176 -4.51 -0.80 20.27
N GLU A 177 -5.60 -0.94 21.02
CA GLU A 177 -5.75 -1.98 22.08
C GLU A 177 -6.46 -3.25 21.56
N GLY A 178 -7.01 -3.26 20.35
CA GLY A 178 -7.73 -4.37 19.70
C GLY A 178 -6.86 -5.17 18.77
#